data_2afc769af23ac053b13c52dd92f38c3b
#
_entry.id   2afc769af23ac053b13c52dd92f38c3b
#
_cell.length_a   1.000
_cell.length_b   1.000
_cell.length_c   1.000
_cell.angle_alpha   90.00
_cell.angle_beta   90.00
_cell.angle_gamma   90.00
#
_symmetry.space_group_name_H-M   'P 1'
#
loop_
_entity.id
_entity.type
_entity.pdbx_description
1 polymer ?
#
loop_
_entity_poly.entity_id
_entity_poly.type
_entity_poly.pdbx_seq_one_letter_code
_entity_poly.pdbx_strand_id
1 'polypeptide(L)'
;PGQRIVYRKNPAYWGKDLPVKQGFDNYETIAIEYFRDANAQFEAFKKGLSHIYIEGDPNHWRTAYDFPAVTRGDVVLESFTSGAPSNMLGFVFNTRRDVFADRAVRKGLSMLFDFEWANHNLFYDAYARTGSFFQNSELSSFGRPASDEEQTLLGDHVDAVDPEVLDGSYAPMQTDGSGSDRKALQAAVSALRDAGYQFEGRSLIGPDGKPLAFEILVQSSEQERIALAYKRSLDRVGIQATIRQVDDAQYQARKNAYDYDMILATYSASLSPGAEQVYRWGSVSRDLPGTFNYAGAADPALDTMIGEIVGARSREDFVT
;
A
#
# COMPACT_ATOMS: atom_id res chain seq x y z
N PRO A 1 -17.80 -4.18 -20.56
CA PRO A 1 -17.32 -3.04 -21.37
C PRO A 1 -16.56 -3.58 -22.56
N GLY A 2 -16.63 -2.86 -23.72
CA GLY A 2 -15.90 -3.24 -24.91
C GLY A 2 -14.38 -3.09 -24.75
N GLN A 3 -13.63 -3.45 -25.76
CA GLN A 3 -12.17 -3.36 -25.75
C GLN A 3 -11.64 -1.91 -25.80
N ARG A 4 -12.52 -0.92 -26.03
CA ARG A 4 -12.15 0.48 -26.22
C ARG A 4 -13.22 1.43 -25.72
N ILE A 5 -12.81 2.51 -25.03
CA ILE A 5 -13.65 3.65 -24.70
C ILE A 5 -13.04 4.90 -25.33
N VAL A 6 -13.88 5.72 -25.96
CA VAL A 6 -13.44 6.97 -26.58
C VAL A 6 -14.18 8.14 -25.93
N TYR A 7 -13.43 9.05 -25.34
CA TYR A 7 -13.90 10.32 -24.82
C TYR A 7 -13.65 11.42 -25.85
N ARG A 8 -14.63 12.28 -26.04
CA ARG A 8 -14.48 13.50 -26.85
C ARG A 8 -14.70 14.72 -25.97
N LYS A 9 -13.91 15.75 -26.21
CA LYS A 9 -14.02 17.01 -25.51
C LYS A 9 -15.42 17.59 -25.69
N ASN A 10 -16.07 17.98 -24.59
CA ASN A 10 -17.35 18.67 -24.64
C ASN A 10 -17.12 20.18 -24.85
N PRO A 11 -17.40 20.75 -26.04
CA PRO A 11 -17.18 22.16 -26.29
C PRO A 11 -18.12 23.07 -25.47
N ALA A 12 -19.23 22.51 -24.99
CA ALA A 12 -20.23 23.22 -24.16
C ALA A 12 -20.00 22.99 -22.66
N TYR A 13 -18.84 22.46 -22.24
CA TYR A 13 -18.59 22.27 -20.81
C TYR A 13 -18.55 23.60 -20.07
N TRP A 14 -19.46 23.74 -19.09
CA TRP A 14 -19.66 24.99 -18.35
C TRP A 14 -18.42 25.48 -17.59
N GLY A 15 -17.58 24.53 -17.13
CA GLY A 15 -16.41 24.82 -16.33
C GLY A 15 -15.11 25.06 -17.13
N LYS A 16 -15.15 25.09 -18.47
CA LYS A 16 -13.94 25.18 -19.31
C LYS A 16 -13.07 26.42 -19.05
N ASP A 17 -13.69 27.49 -18.65
CA ASP A 17 -13.03 28.80 -18.44
C ASP A 17 -12.74 29.10 -16.95
N LEU A 18 -13.01 28.13 -16.07
CA LEU A 18 -12.69 28.29 -14.64
C LEU A 18 -11.16 28.26 -14.40
N PRO A 19 -10.65 29.10 -13.47
CA PRO A 19 -9.21 29.12 -13.16
C PRO A 19 -8.62 27.75 -12.81
N VAL A 20 -9.38 26.88 -12.13
CA VAL A 20 -8.97 25.52 -11.76
C VAL A 20 -8.81 24.57 -12.95
N LYS A 21 -9.33 24.95 -14.13
CA LYS A 21 -9.22 24.17 -15.38
C LYS A 21 -8.13 24.67 -16.31
N GLN A 22 -7.44 25.74 -15.93
CA GLN A 22 -6.37 26.28 -16.76
C GLN A 22 -5.25 25.23 -16.93
N GLY A 23 -4.89 24.94 -18.19
CA GLY A 23 -3.89 23.93 -18.54
C GLY A 23 -4.41 22.48 -18.61
N PHE A 24 -5.71 22.26 -18.36
CA PHE A 24 -6.36 20.94 -18.48
C PHE A 24 -7.06 20.77 -19.85
N ASP A 25 -7.48 19.53 -20.10
CA ASP A 25 -8.33 19.16 -21.26
C ASP A 25 -7.73 19.56 -22.62
N ASN A 26 -6.42 19.35 -22.79
CA ASN A 26 -5.67 19.75 -23.98
C ASN A 26 -5.94 18.87 -25.21
N TYR A 27 -6.58 17.69 -25.05
CA TYR A 27 -6.86 16.75 -26.13
C TYR A 27 -8.33 16.81 -26.55
N GLU A 28 -8.60 16.82 -27.86
CA GLU A 28 -9.95 16.73 -28.41
C GLU A 28 -10.56 15.34 -28.24
N THR A 29 -9.71 14.31 -28.29
CA THR A 29 -10.15 12.92 -28.15
C THR A 29 -9.14 12.14 -27.31
N ILE A 30 -9.65 11.39 -26.35
CA ILE A 30 -8.88 10.44 -25.55
C ILE A 30 -9.49 9.06 -25.80
N ALA A 31 -8.69 8.11 -26.29
CA ALA A 31 -9.06 6.73 -26.46
C ALA A 31 -8.35 5.86 -25.42
N ILE A 32 -9.11 5.07 -24.67
CA ILE A 32 -8.58 4.11 -23.71
C ILE A 32 -8.80 2.72 -24.30
N GLU A 33 -7.72 2.02 -24.56
CA GLU A 33 -7.72 0.63 -25.02
C GLU A 33 -7.55 -0.30 -23.83
N TYR A 34 -8.35 -1.35 -23.77
CA TYR A 34 -8.26 -2.36 -22.71
C TYR A 34 -7.61 -3.62 -23.26
N PHE A 35 -6.62 -4.11 -22.56
CA PHE A 35 -5.89 -5.33 -22.89
C PHE A 35 -6.17 -6.41 -21.84
N ARG A 36 -6.00 -7.65 -22.25
CA ARG A 36 -6.20 -8.81 -21.38
C ARG A 36 -5.16 -8.87 -20.25
N ASP A 37 -3.92 -8.49 -20.59
CA ASP A 37 -2.79 -8.53 -19.69
C ASP A 37 -1.77 -7.44 -20.03
N ALA A 38 -0.86 -7.16 -19.11
CA ALA A 38 0.16 -6.13 -19.25
C ALA A 38 1.13 -6.38 -20.40
N ASN A 39 1.46 -7.66 -20.72
CA ASN A 39 2.35 -7.98 -21.83
C ASN A 39 1.70 -7.63 -23.16
N ALA A 40 0.42 -7.97 -23.35
CA ALA A 40 -0.33 -7.60 -24.55
C ALA A 40 -0.42 -6.08 -24.71
N GLN A 41 -0.62 -5.35 -23.61
CA GLN A 41 -0.63 -3.90 -23.59
C GLN A 41 0.72 -3.31 -24.02
N PHE A 42 1.82 -3.82 -23.47
CA PHE A 42 3.16 -3.34 -23.82
C PHE A 42 3.56 -3.65 -25.27
N GLU A 43 3.22 -4.84 -25.78
CA GLU A 43 3.44 -5.19 -27.19
C GLU A 43 2.63 -4.29 -28.14
N ALA A 44 1.42 -3.88 -27.74
CA ALA A 44 0.63 -2.91 -28.50
C ALA A 44 1.28 -1.51 -28.49
N PHE A 45 1.82 -1.07 -27.35
CA PHE A 45 2.58 0.17 -27.26
C PHE A 45 3.83 0.16 -28.17
N LYS A 46 4.62 -0.91 -28.15
CA LYS A 46 5.78 -1.08 -29.03
C LYS A 46 5.44 -0.99 -30.53
N LYS A 47 4.22 -1.37 -30.90
CA LYS A 47 3.68 -1.25 -32.27
C LYS A 47 3.08 0.12 -32.59
N GLY A 48 3.12 1.08 -31.65
CA GLY A 48 2.57 2.42 -31.83
C GLY A 48 1.04 2.49 -31.78
N LEU A 49 0.36 1.48 -31.23
CA LEU A 49 -1.10 1.50 -31.07
C LEU A 49 -1.55 2.36 -29.88
N SER A 50 -0.64 2.73 -29.01
CA SER A 50 -0.85 3.67 -27.91
C SER A 50 0.22 4.77 -27.95
N HIS A 51 -0.17 6.02 -27.70
CA HIS A 51 0.74 7.17 -27.70
C HIS A 51 1.38 7.41 -26.31
N ILE A 52 0.75 6.93 -25.25
CA ILE A 52 1.22 7.09 -23.88
C ILE A 52 1.15 5.72 -23.22
N TYR A 53 2.23 5.36 -22.53
CA TYR A 53 2.31 4.19 -21.67
C TYR A 53 2.88 4.63 -20.32
N ILE A 54 2.16 4.33 -19.24
CA ILE A 54 2.62 4.63 -17.89
C ILE A 54 3.21 3.35 -17.32
N GLU A 55 4.52 3.38 -17.08
CA GLU A 55 5.24 2.25 -16.52
C GLU A 55 5.26 2.34 -14.99
N GLY A 56 4.82 1.29 -14.35
CA GLY A 56 4.81 1.17 -12.88
C GLY A 56 5.73 0.09 -12.33
N ASP A 57 6.29 -0.76 -13.19
CA ASP A 57 7.22 -1.83 -12.78
C ASP A 57 8.68 -1.38 -13.00
N PRO A 58 9.47 -1.15 -11.91
CA PRO A 58 10.88 -0.75 -12.04
C PRO A 58 11.74 -1.76 -12.78
N ASN A 59 11.45 -3.06 -12.67
CA ASN A 59 12.15 -4.09 -13.41
C ASN A 59 11.87 -3.95 -14.91
N HIS A 60 10.61 -3.76 -15.26
CA HIS A 60 10.20 -3.58 -16.65
C HIS A 60 10.78 -2.28 -17.24
N TRP A 61 10.74 -1.17 -16.48
CA TRP A 61 11.39 0.09 -16.85
C TRP A 61 12.88 -0.08 -17.15
N ARG A 62 13.58 -0.88 -16.36
CA ARG A 62 15.02 -1.10 -16.51
C ARG A 62 15.40 -2.01 -17.68
N THR A 63 14.55 -2.98 -18.02
CA THR A 63 14.94 -4.10 -18.88
C THR A 63 14.18 -4.19 -20.21
N ALA A 64 13.00 -3.59 -20.34
CA ALA A 64 12.12 -3.85 -21.48
C ALA A 64 12.13 -2.76 -22.56
N TYR A 65 12.76 -1.62 -22.32
CA TYR A 65 12.74 -0.48 -23.24
C TYR A 65 13.92 -0.45 -24.23
N ASP A 66 14.54 -1.58 -24.49
CA ASP A 66 15.55 -1.76 -25.55
C ASP A 66 14.90 -2.27 -26.85
N PHE A 67 14.17 -1.40 -27.54
CA PHE A 67 13.55 -1.73 -28.82
C PHE A 67 13.71 -0.61 -29.86
N PRO A 68 13.61 -0.92 -31.19
CA PRO A 68 14.01 0.02 -32.24
C PRO A 68 13.35 1.40 -32.22
N ALA A 69 12.11 1.54 -31.73
CA ALA A 69 11.45 2.84 -31.65
C ALA A 69 12.08 3.76 -30.62
N VAL A 70 12.57 3.20 -29.49
CA VAL A 70 13.32 3.96 -28.47
C VAL A 70 14.66 4.40 -29.05
N THR A 71 15.38 3.50 -29.73
CA THR A 71 16.68 3.81 -30.33
C THR A 71 16.58 4.90 -31.42
N ARG A 72 15.47 4.95 -32.16
CA ARG A 72 15.22 5.99 -33.15
C ARG A 72 14.71 7.31 -32.62
N GLY A 73 14.32 7.35 -31.32
CA GLY A 73 13.69 8.51 -30.70
C GLY A 73 12.20 8.67 -31.00
N ASP A 74 11.55 7.66 -31.61
CA ASP A 74 10.09 7.63 -31.81
C ASP A 74 9.34 7.43 -30.48
N VAL A 75 10.00 6.82 -29.49
CA VAL A 75 9.53 6.67 -28.12
C VAL A 75 10.50 7.38 -27.20
N VAL A 76 9.98 8.30 -26.39
CA VAL A 76 10.72 9.07 -25.39
C VAL A 76 10.41 8.50 -24.00
N LEU A 77 11.45 8.21 -23.23
CA LEU A 77 11.34 7.77 -21.84
C LEU A 77 11.56 8.96 -20.95
N GLU A 78 10.60 9.23 -20.06
CA GLU A 78 10.66 10.38 -19.18
C GLU A 78 10.13 10.05 -17.79
N SER A 79 10.77 10.60 -16.74
CA SER A 79 10.35 10.47 -15.35
C SER A 79 9.99 11.83 -14.79
N PHE A 80 8.87 11.91 -14.12
CA PHE A 80 8.36 13.14 -13.53
C PHE A 80 8.31 13.02 -12.00
N THR A 81 8.81 14.03 -11.31
CA THR A 81 8.64 14.11 -9.86
C THR A 81 7.21 14.55 -9.53
N SER A 82 6.52 13.75 -8.75
CA SER A 82 5.18 14.09 -8.26
C SER A 82 5.27 15.02 -7.05
N GLY A 83 4.40 16.04 -6.98
CA GLY A 83 4.19 16.85 -5.77
C GLY A 83 3.16 16.25 -4.79
N ALA A 84 2.57 15.10 -5.13
CA ALA A 84 1.66 14.40 -4.24
C ALA A 84 2.42 13.60 -3.17
N PRO A 85 1.79 13.28 -2.03
CA PRO A 85 2.35 12.34 -1.06
C PRO A 85 2.66 11.00 -1.72
N SER A 86 3.70 10.32 -1.25
CA SER A 86 4.04 8.98 -1.74
C SER A 86 2.95 7.98 -1.40
N ASN A 87 2.58 7.15 -2.37
CA ASN A 87 1.69 6.02 -2.11
C ASN A 87 2.40 4.99 -1.21
N MET A 88 1.62 4.33 -0.36
CA MET A 88 2.12 3.21 0.44
C MET A 88 1.64 1.89 -0.19
N LEU A 89 2.56 1.11 -0.73
CA LEU A 89 2.33 -0.29 -1.11
C LEU A 89 2.77 -1.18 0.05
N GLY A 90 1.90 -2.05 0.52
CA GLY A 90 2.25 -2.94 1.63
C GLY A 90 1.36 -4.18 1.72
N PHE A 91 1.85 -5.16 2.49
CA PHE A 91 1.02 -6.28 2.92
C PHE A 91 0.04 -5.79 3.99
N VAL A 92 -1.23 -6.02 3.75
CA VAL A 92 -2.33 -5.59 4.63
C VAL A 92 -2.86 -6.80 5.38
N PHE A 93 -2.72 -6.76 6.70
CA PHE A 93 -3.34 -7.72 7.60
C PHE A 93 -4.84 -7.44 7.70
N ASN A 94 -5.67 -8.44 7.44
CA ASN A 94 -7.10 -8.33 7.70
C ASN A 94 -7.39 -8.64 9.17
N THR A 95 -7.54 -7.59 9.99
CA THR A 95 -7.78 -7.74 11.44
C THR A 95 -9.15 -8.31 11.80
N ARG A 96 -10.00 -8.61 10.81
CA ARG A 96 -11.22 -9.40 11.00
C ARG A 96 -10.93 -10.89 11.21
N ARG A 97 -9.70 -11.32 10.85
CA ARG A 97 -9.21 -12.69 11.03
C ARG A 97 -8.53 -12.80 12.39
N ASP A 98 -8.90 -13.80 13.18
CA ASP A 98 -8.39 -14.01 14.54
C ASP A 98 -6.85 -14.06 14.59
N VAL A 99 -6.22 -14.65 13.57
CA VAL A 99 -4.75 -14.74 13.44
C VAL A 99 -4.06 -13.38 13.45
N PHE A 100 -4.76 -12.30 13.08
CA PHE A 100 -4.24 -10.93 13.05
C PHE A 100 -4.90 -9.99 14.06
N ALA A 101 -5.72 -10.49 14.96
CA ALA A 101 -6.37 -9.67 15.99
C ALA A 101 -5.35 -9.05 16.94
N ASP A 102 -4.36 -9.82 17.37
CA ASP A 102 -3.31 -9.34 18.27
C ASP A 102 -2.30 -8.44 17.53
N ARG A 103 -2.07 -7.25 18.09
CA ARG A 103 -1.12 -6.26 17.58
C ARG A 103 0.32 -6.74 17.63
N ALA A 104 0.70 -7.47 18.69
CA ALA A 104 2.05 -8.00 18.85
C ALA A 104 2.39 -9.01 17.72
N VAL A 105 1.40 -9.81 17.30
CA VAL A 105 1.53 -10.71 16.15
C VAL A 105 1.79 -9.91 14.88
N ARG A 106 1.00 -8.87 14.61
CA ARG A 106 1.20 -8.03 13.42
C ARG A 106 2.56 -7.31 13.44
N LYS A 107 2.99 -6.82 14.61
CA LYS A 107 4.32 -6.19 14.80
C LYS A 107 5.44 -7.20 14.49
N GLY A 108 5.36 -8.41 15.04
CA GLY A 108 6.33 -9.47 14.76
C GLY A 108 6.39 -9.86 13.26
N LEU A 109 5.22 -10.03 12.64
CA LEU A 109 5.12 -10.32 11.20
C LEU A 109 5.70 -9.19 10.34
N SER A 110 5.47 -7.92 10.69
CA SER A 110 5.99 -6.77 9.94
C SER A 110 7.53 -6.72 9.92
N MET A 111 8.19 -7.19 10.98
CA MET A 111 9.65 -7.23 11.09
C MET A 111 10.28 -8.29 10.18
N LEU A 112 9.50 -9.27 9.70
CA LEU A 112 9.98 -10.36 8.84
C LEU A 112 10.01 -10.00 7.36
N PHE A 113 9.46 -8.84 6.96
CA PHE A 113 9.58 -8.37 5.59
C PHE A 113 10.90 -7.63 5.39
N ASP A 114 11.86 -8.28 4.73
CA ASP A 114 13.16 -7.71 4.37
C ASP A 114 12.98 -6.77 3.16
N PHE A 115 12.66 -5.50 3.46
CA PHE A 115 12.46 -4.49 2.44
C PHE A 115 13.74 -4.20 1.66
N GLU A 116 14.87 -4.10 2.34
CA GLU A 116 16.16 -3.78 1.73
C GLU A 116 16.55 -4.85 0.71
N TRP A 117 16.39 -6.14 1.08
CA TRP A 117 16.59 -7.24 0.13
C TRP A 117 15.62 -7.17 -1.05
N ALA A 118 14.34 -6.94 -0.80
CA ALA A 118 13.33 -6.86 -1.85
C ALA A 118 13.58 -5.65 -2.77
N ASN A 119 13.92 -4.50 -2.20
CA ASN A 119 14.23 -3.30 -2.97
C ASN A 119 15.41 -3.53 -3.92
N HIS A 120 16.49 -4.09 -3.40
CA HIS A 120 17.67 -4.36 -4.21
C HIS A 120 17.43 -5.43 -5.28
N ASN A 121 16.83 -6.57 -4.90
CA ASN A 121 16.75 -7.75 -5.79
C ASN A 121 15.54 -7.78 -6.70
N LEU A 122 14.43 -7.12 -6.32
CA LEU A 122 13.18 -7.11 -7.08
C LEU A 122 12.90 -5.76 -7.74
N PHE A 123 13.38 -4.65 -7.16
CA PHE A 123 13.00 -3.30 -7.58
C PHE A 123 14.18 -2.42 -7.95
N TYR A 124 15.42 -2.96 -8.03
CA TYR A 124 16.63 -2.26 -8.48
C TYR A 124 16.88 -0.95 -7.71
N ASP A 125 16.64 -0.96 -6.41
CA ASP A 125 16.77 0.19 -5.51
C ASP A 125 15.87 1.39 -5.89
N ALA A 126 14.75 1.13 -6.57
CA ALA A 126 13.86 2.19 -7.06
C ALA A 126 12.94 2.77 -5.97
N TYR A 127 12.80 2.11 -4.83
CA TYR A 127 11.88 2.52 -3.77
C TYR A 127 12.60 2.94 -2.49
N ALA A 128 11.91 3.74 -1.70
CA ALA A 128 12.25 4.00 -0.30
C ALA A 128 11.20 3.37 0.61
N ARG A 129 11.61 2.87 1.78
CA ARG A 129 10.65 2.34 2.76
C ARG A 129 9.76 3.44 3.27
N THR A 130 8.44 3.22 3.17
CA THR A 130 7.44 4.19 3.60
C THR A 130 7.19 4.05 5.11
N GLY A 131 7.27 5.16 5.83
CA GLY A 131 7.00 5.23 7.27
C GLY A 131 5.67 5.92 7.61
N SER A 132 5.03 6.57 6.63
CA SER A 132 3.77 7.28 6.79
C SER A 132 2.87 7.10 5.57
N PHE A 133 1.54 7.10 5.78
CA PHE A 133 0.56 7.13 4.70
C PHE A 133 0.56 8.45 3.91
N PHE A 134 1.20 9.49 4.45
CA PHE A 134 1.33 10.81 3.82
C PHE A 134 2.79 11.21 3.61
N GLN A 135 3.67 10.23 3.46
CA GLN A 135 5.11 10.45 3.27
C GLN A 135 5.40 11.45 2.16
N ASN A 136 6.46 12.26 2.34
CA ASN A 136 6.88 13.33 1.44
C ASN A 136 5.87 14.47 1.31
N SER A 137 5.08 14.72 2.35
CA SER A 137 4.17 15.85 2.41
C SER A 137 4.15 16.47 3.81
N GLU A 138 3.58 17.67 3.92
CA GLU A 138 3.37 18.36 5.19
C GLU A 138 2.42 17.62 6.15
N LEU A 139 1.62 16.66 5.63
CA LEU A 139 0.69 15.84 6.42
C LEU A 139 1.38 14.64 7.08
N SER A 140 2.69 14.46 6.89
CA SER A 140 3.41 13.36 7.49
C SER A 140 3.94 13.72 8.86
N SER A 141 3.56 12.95 9.87
CA SER A 141 4.13 13.02 11.23
C SER A 141 5.39 12.17 11.40
N PHE A 142 5.82 11.43 10.37
CA PHE A 142 6.93 10.49 10.47
C PHE A 142 8.24 11.20 10.84
N GLY A 143 8.86 10.72 11.92
CA GLY A 143 10.15 11.22 12.41
C GLY A 143 10.09 12.54 13.21
N ARG A 144 8.89 12.96 13.60
CA ARG A 144 8.69 14.11 14.52
C ARG A 144 7.80 13.73 15.69
N PRO A 145 8.03 14.28 16.90
CA PRO A 145 7.12 14.09 18.02
C PRO A 145 5.77 14.76 17.73
N ALA A 146 4.72 14.22 18.33
CA ALA A 146 3.40 14.84 18.33
C ALA A 146 3.44 16.18 19.06
N SER A 147 2.84 17.22 18.47
CA SER A 147 2.71 18.53 19.10
C SER A 147 1.70 18.52 20.25
N ASP A 148 1.71 19.58 21.06
CA ASP A 148 0.71 19.75 22.14
C ASP A 148 -0.72 19.85 21.56
N GLU A 149 -0.85 20.44 20.36
CA GLU A 149 -2.13 20.54 19.66
C GLU A 149 -2.61 19.17 19.18
N GLU A 150 -1.73 18.37 18.57
CA GLU A 150 -2.05 16.99 18.14
C GLU A 150 -2.47 16.12 19.32
N GLN A 151 -1.78 16.21 20.45
CA GLN A 151 -2.13 15.48 21.67
C GLN A 151 -3.46 15.98 22.27
N THR A 152 -3.73 17.29 22.19
CA THR A 152 -5.02 17.87 22.61
C THR A 152 -6.17 17.37 21.74
N LEU A 153 -5.99 17.25 20.44
CA LEU A 153 -7.00 16.69 19.51
C LEU A 153 -7.25 15.21 19.77
N LEU A 154 -6.21 14.43 20.10
CA LEU A 154 -6.36 13.03 20.50
C LEU A 154 -7.14 12.88 21.81
N GLY A 155 -7.05 13.87 22.73
CA GLY A 155 -7.78 13.88 23.98
C GLY A 155 -7.60 12.59 24.80
N ASP A 156 -8.70 11.94 25.17
CA ASP A 156 -8.68 10.69 25.95
C ASP A 156 -8.10 9.49 25.17
N HIS A 157 -7.80 9.65 23.88
CA HIS A 157 -7.24 8.58 23.04
C HIS A 157 -5.70 8.58 22.97
N VAL A 158 -5.01 9.51 23.62
CA VAL A 158 -3.53 9.58 23.61
C VAL A 158 -2.91 8.25 24.05
N ASP A 159 -3.45 7.62 25.09
CA ASP A 159 -2.95 6.34 25.63
C ASP A 159 -3.14 5.15 24.66
N ALA A 160 -3.98 5.29 23.65
CA ALA A 160 -4.17 4.27 22.61
C ALA A 160 -3.09 4.32 21.50
N VAL A 161 -2.35 5.42 21.43
CA VAL A 161 -1.28 5.61 20.44
C VAL A 161 0.05 5.07 21.00
N ASP A 162 0.82 4.36 20.16
CA ASP A 162 2.14 3.86 20.58
C ASP A 162 3.04 5.03 21.02
N PRO A 163 3.74 4.91 22.14
CA PRO A 163 4.68 5.93 22.61
C PRO A 163 5.74 6.29 21.56
N GLU A 164 6.24 5.30 20.79
CA GLU A 164 7.20 5.52 19.69
C GLU A 164 6.62 6.41 18.57
N VAL A 165 5.30 6.43 18.38
CA VAL A 165 4.63 7.33 17.43
C VAL A 165 4.51 8.72 18.01
N LEU A 166 4.12 8.83 19.29
CA LEU A 166 3.96 10.13 19.97
C LEU A 166 5.29 10.88 20.13
N ASP A 167 6.38 10.16 20.40
CA ASP A 167 7.71 10.78 20.58
C ASP A 167 8.48 10.92 19.25
N GLY A 168 7.91 10.41 18.13
CA GLY A 168 8.51 10.50 16.79
C GLY A 168 9.64 9.50 16.54
N SER A 169 9.90 8.58 17.46
CA SER A 169 10.97 7.57 17.30
C SER A 169 10.55 6.35 16.49
N TYR A 170 9.25 6.20 16.18
CA TYR A 170 8.77 5.10 15.36
C TYR A 170 9.47 5.04 14.00
N ALA A 171 10.03 3.89 13.69
CA ALA A 171 10.57 3.59 12.36
C ALA A 171 10.27 2.13 11.99
N PRO A 172 9.94 1.84 10.72
CA PRO A 172 9.91 0.47 10.24
C PRO A 172 11.27 -0.22 10.45
N MET A 173 11.25 -1.50 10.77
CA MET A 173 12.48 -2.29 10.93
C MET A 173 13.35 -2.17 9.68
N GLN A 174 14.59 -1.71 9.84
CA GLN A 174 15.61 -1.78 8.81
C GLN A 174 16.37 -3.10 8.94
N THR A 175 16.62 -3.75 7.81
CA THR A 175 17.38 -4.99 7.74
C THR A 175 18.75 -4.74 7.09
N ASP A 176 19.62 -5.75 7.15
CA ASP A 176 20.93 -5.70 6.48
C ASP A 176 20.85 -6.01 4.96
N GLY A 177 19.65 -6.27 4.44
CA GLY A 177 19.42 -6.59 3.03
C GLY A 177 19.93 -7.98 2.59
N SER A 178 20.31 -8.83 3.52
CA SER A 178 20.82 -10.18 3.23
C SER A 178 19.72 -11.19 2.88
N GLY A 179 18.46 -10.85 3.13
CA GLY A 179 17.34 -11.78 3.08
C GLY A 179 17.31 -12.75 4.27
N SER A 180 18.15 -12.53 5.30
CA SER A 180 18.26 -13.42 6.48
C SER A 180 18.80 -12.71 7.72
N ASP A 181 18.49 -11.43 7.87
CA ASP A 181 18.93 -10.63 9.00
C ASP A 181 18.54 -11.26 10.33
N ARG A 182 19.57 -11.63 11.11
CA ARG A 182 19.37 -12.30 12.40
C ARG A 182 18.72 -11.42 13.44
N LYS A 183 18.99 -10.11 13.41
CA LYS A 183 18.40 -9.15 14.37
C LYS A 183 16.90 -9.02 14.12
N ALA A 184 16.50 -8.86 12.86
CA ALA A 184 15.10 -8.79 12.48
C ALA A 184 14.36 -10.11 12.83
N LEU A 185 14.94 -11.26 12.52
CA LEU A 185 14.38 -12.57 12.87
C LEU A 185 14.23 -12.74 14.38
N GLN A 186 15.24 -12.35 15.19
CA GLN A 186 15.17 -12.44 16.65
C GLN A 186 14.13 -11.49 17.23
N ALA A 187 14.05 -10.25 16.75
CA ALA A 187 13.06 -9.28 17.19
C ALA A 187 11.63 -9.75 16.90
N ALA A 188 11.40 -10.28 15.69
CA ALA A 188 10.12 -10.85 15.30
C ALA A 188 9.71 -12.04 16.19
N VAL A 189 10.64 -12.98 16.43
CA VAL A 189 10.39 -14.13 17.31
C VAL A 189 10.13 -13.68 18.75
N SER A 190 10.82 -12.64 19.24
CA SER A 190 10.54 -12.07 20.58
C SER A 190 9.12 -11.53 20.66
N ALA A 191 8.71 -10.68 19.70
CA ALA A 191 7.36 -10.13 19.67
C ALA A 191 6.28 -11.23 19.59
N LEU A 192 6.52 -12.28 18.81
CA LEU A 192 5.59 -13.41 18.71
C LEU A 192 5.52 -14.24 19.99
N ARG A 193 6.64 -14.39 20.72
CA ARG A 193 6.65 -15.02 22.05
C ARG A 193 5.90 -14.19 23.08
N ASP A 194 6.03 -12.88 23.05
CA ASP A 194 5.30 -11.98 23.93
C ASP A 194 3.79 -12.07 23.67
N ALA A 195 3.39 -12.40 22.43
CA ALA A 195 2.01 -12.75 22.06
C ALA A 195 1.61 -14.21 22.39
N GLY A 196 2.47 -14.95 23.11
CA GLY A 196 2.18 -16.29 23.59
C GLY A 196 2.54 -17.44 22.63
N TYR A 197 3.19 -17.15 21.48
CA TYR A 197 3.60 -18.19 20.53
C TYR A 197 4.87 -18.92 21.01
N GLN A 198 4.92 -20.23 20.77
CA GLN A 198 6.05 -21.07 21.14
C GLN A 198 6.43 -22.02 20.00
N PHE A 199 7.70 -22.43 19.95
CA PHE A 199 8.15 -23.41 18.98
C PHE A 199 7.80 -24.84 19.44
N GLU A 200 7.14 -25.60 18.55
CA GLU A 200 7.00 -27.04 18.62
C GLU A 200 7.66 -27.65 17.37
N GLY A 201 8.83 -28.19 17.56
CA GLY A 201 9.67 -28.66 16.45
C GLY A 201 10.07 -27.47 15.53
N ARG A 202 9.55 -27.45 14.29
CA ARG A 202 9.81 -26.40 13.32
C ARG A 202 8.65 -25.42 13.15
N SER A 203 7.53 -25.63 13.84
CA SER A 203 6.33 -24.82 13.73
C SER A 203 6.22 -23.85 14.89
N LEU A 204 5.71 -22.67 14.64
CA LEU A 204 5.36 -21.67 15.64
C LEU A 204 3.89 -21.87 16.01
N ILE A 205 3.62 -22.28 17.25
CA ILE A 205 2.29 -22.64 17.76
C ILE A 205 1.77 -21.52 18.67
N GLY A 206 0.53 -21.13 18.45
CA GLY A 206 -0.15 -20.09 19.23
C GLY A 206 -0.71 -20.59 20.56
N PRO A 207 -1.22 -19.66 21.40
CA PRO A 207 -1.85 -20.00 22.67
C PRO A 207 -3.05 -20.94 22.55
N ASP A 208 -3.67 -20.99 21.37
CA ASP A 208 -4.80 -21.87 21.03
C ASP A 208 -4.37 -23.28 20.60
N GLY A 209 -3.07 -23.57 20.62
CA GLY A 209 -2.50 -24.85 20.20
C GLY A 209 -2.42 -25.05 18.69
N LYS A 210 -2.65 -23.99 17.88
CA LYS A 210 -2.61 -24.08 16.41
C LYS A 210 -1.34 -23.41 15.86
N PRO A 211 -0.85 -23.89 14.70
CA PRO A 211 0.22 -23.22 13.99
C PRO A 211 -0.17 -21.80 13.60
N LEU A 212 0.78 -20.84 13.65
CA LEU A 212 0.61 -19.55 13.02
C LEU A 212 0.58 -19.74 11.51
N ALA A 213 -0.61 -19.68 10.94
CA ALA A 213 -0.85 -19.98 9.53
C ALA A 213 -1.85 -18.98 8.91
N PHE A 214 -1.60 -18.58 7.66
CA PHE A 214 -2.48 -17.68 6.90
C PHE A 214 -2.24 -17.75 5.40
N GLU A 215 -3.19 -17.23 4.62
CA GLU A 215 -3.12 -17.10 3.17
C GLU A 215 -2.71 -15.67 2.76
N ILE A 216 -1.78 -15.54 1.81
CA ILE A 216 -1.48 -14.30 1.10
C ILE A 216 -2.14 -14.40 -0.27
N LEU A 217 -3.20 -13.62 -0.48
CA LEU A 217 -3.93 -13.56 -1.74
C LEU A 217 -3.26 -12.56 -2.69
N VAL A 218 -2.96 -12.99 -3.91
CA VAL A 218 -2.31 -12.18 -4.94
C VAL A 218 -3.02 -12.32 -6.28
N GLN A 219 -2.92 -11.29 -7.15
CA GLN A 219 -3.57 -11.28 -8.47
C GLN A 219 -2.59 -11.34 -9.65
N SER A 220 -1.30 -11.08 -9.41
CA SER A 220 -0.30 -11.02 -10.48
C SER A 220 0.99 -11.75 -10.10
N SER A 221 1.77 -12.12 -11.12
CA SER A 221 3.09 -12.73 -10.91
C SER A 221 4.07 -11.77 -10.22
N GLU A 222 3.90 -10.46 -10.38
CA GLU A 222 4.69 -9.46 -9.64
C GLU A 222 4.39 -9.52 -8.14
N GLN A 223 3.11 -9.50 -7.77
CA GLN A 223 2.70 -9.64 -6.38
C GLN A 223 3.14 -10.98 -5.79
N GLU A 224 3.07 -12.06 -6.57
CA GLU A 224 3.54 -13.38 -6.16
C GLU A 224 5.05 -13.38 -5.85
N ARG A 225 5.87 -12.73 -6.68
CA ARG A 225 7.33 -12.60 -6.42
C ARG A 225 7.62 -11.89 -5.09
N ILE A 226 6.89 -10.82 -4.78
CA ILE A 226 7.02 -10.10 -3.51
C ILE A 226 6.58 -10.98 -2.34
N ALA A 227 5.45 -11.67 -2.48
CA ALA A 227 4.93 -12.58 -1.46
C ALA A 227 5.88 -13.76 -1.21
N LEU A 228 6.53 -14.31 -2.25
CA LEU A 228 7.54 -15.36 -2.13
C LEU A 228 8.79 -14.88 -1.38
N ALA A 229 9.21 -13.63 -1.58
CA ALA A 229 10.31 -13.04 -0.82
C ALA A 229 9.96 -12.96 0.68
N TYR A 230 8.76 -12.50 1.00
CA TYR A 230 8.28 -12.45 2.37
C TYR A 230 8.12 -13.84 2.99
N LYS A 231 7.52 -14.77 2.25
CA LYS A 231 7.34 -16.16 2.70
C LYS A 231 8.65 -16.84 3.14
N ARG A 232 9.78 -16.56 2.47
CA ARG A 232 11.09 -17.12 2.87
C ARG A 232 11.47 -16.75 4.30
N SER A 233 11.19 -15.53 4.73
CA SER A 233 11.45 -15.09 6.11
C SER A 233 10.47 -15.72 7.09
N LEU A 234 9.19 -15.82 6.71
CA LEU A 234 8.14 -16.48 7.50
C LEU A 234 8.47 -17.96 7.76
N ASP A 235 8.86 -18.68 6.71
CA ASP A 235 9.21 -20.12 6.81
C ASP A 235 10.40 -20.35 7.77
N ARG A 236 11.38 -19.42 7.83
CA ARG A 236 12.54 -19.54 8.72
C ARG A 236 12.18 -19.51 10.20
N VAL A 237 11.09 -18.85 10.54
CA VAL A 237 10.59 -18.76 11.92
C VAL A 237 9.37 -19.66 12.16
N GLY A 238 9.15 -20.64 11.28
CA GLY A 238 8.13 -21.67 11.45
C GLY A 238 6.70 -21.23 11.24
N ILE A 239 6.47 -20.09 10.55
CA ILE A 239 5.16 -19.58 10.18
C ILE A 239 4.73 -20.18 8.85
N GLN A 240 3.48 -20.64 8.77
CA GLN A 240 2.95 -21.35 7.60
C GLN A 240 2.14 -20.39 6.71
N ALA A 241 2.82 -19.62 5.85
CA ALA A 241 2.15 -18.77 4.87
C ALA A 241 1.90 -19.53 3.56
N THR A 242 0.67 -19.48 3.04
CA THR A 242 0.31 -20.01 1.72
C THR A 242 0.05 -18.86 0.77
N ILE A 243 0.65 -18.88 -0.42
CA ILE A 243 0.40 -17.88 -1.45
C ILE A 243 -0.64 -18.44 -2.41
N ARG A 244 -1.72 -17.66 -2.63
CA ARG A 244 -2.77 -18.02 -3.58
C ARG A 244 -2.90 -16.95 -4.64
N GLN A 245 -2.50 -17.28 -5.86
CA GLN A 245 -2.77 -16.45 -7.03
C GLN A 245 -4.16 -16.78 -7.61
N VAL A 246 -4.91 -15.74 -7.93
CA VAL A 246 -6.23 -15.82 -8.57
C VAL A 246 -6.31 -14.80 -9.70
N ASP A 247 -7.28 -14.95 -10.61
CA ASP A 247 -7.55 -13.94 -11.64
C ASP A 247 -8.11 -12.63 -11.07
N ASP A 248 -8.08 -11.56 -11.87
CA ASP A 248 -8.49 -10.22 -11.45
C ASP A 248 -9.94 -10.15 -10.98
N ALA A 249 -10.85 -10.89 -11.61
CA ALA A 249 -12.26 -10.88 -11.26
C ALA A 249 -12.49 -11.54 -9.89
N GLN A 250 -11.85 -12.68 -9.67
CA GLN A 250 -11.89 -13.40 -8.40
C GLN A 250 -11.18 -12.60 -7.29
N TYR A 251 -10.01 -12.01 -7.59
CA TYR A 251 -9.30 -11.15 -6.65
C TYR A 251 -10.18 -9.98 -6.21
N GLN A 252 -10.78 -9.26 -7.15
CA GLN A 252 -11.63 -8.11 -6.84
C GLN A 252 -12.89 -8.52 -6.04
N ALA A 253 -13.51 -9.64 -6.38
CA ALA A 253 -14.66 -10.16 -5.64
C ALA A 253 -14.31 -10.49 -4.19
N ARG A 254 -13.19 -11.21 -3.96
CA ARG A 254 -12.70 -11.54 -2.61
C ARG A 254 -12.29 -10.31 -1.84
N LYS A 255 -11.59 -9.37 -2.48
CA LYS A 255 -11.17 -8.10 -1.87
C LYS A 255 -12.38 -7.28 -1.41
N ASN A 256 -13.41 -7.16 -2.24
CA ASN A 256 -14.63 -6.42 -1.90
C ASN A 256 -15.42 -7.07 -0.75
N ALA A 257 -15.38 -8.39 -0.64
CA ALA A 257 -16.03 -9.15 0.43
C ALA A 257 -15.14 -9.29 1.70
N TYR A 258 -13.92 -8.76 1.68
CA TYR A 258 -12.89 -8.97 2.72
C TYR A 258 -12.59 -10.46 3.00
N ASP A 259 -12.75 -11.30 1.96
CA ASP A 259 -12.47 -12.75 2.03
C ASP A 259 -11.01 -13.05 1.70
N TYR A 260 -10.13 -12.65 2.61
CA TYR A 260 -8.70 -12.91 2.59
C TYR A 260 -8.13 -12.80 4.01
N ASP A 261 -6.97 -13.39 4.23
CA ASP A 261 -6.21 -13.16 5.45
C ASP A 261 -5.26 -11.97 5.24
N MET A 262 -4.46 -12.00 4.16
CA MET A 262 -3.52 -10.94 3.80
C MET A 262 -3.58 -10.65 2.30
N ILE A 263 -3.48 -9.38 1.91
CA ILE A 263 -3.33 -8.93 0.51
C ILE A 263 -2.17 -7.95 0.39
N LEU A 264 -1.66 -7.80 -0.83
CA LEU A 264 -0.80 -6.67 -1.18
C LEU A 264 -1.69 -5.55 -1.74
N ALA A 265 -1.72 -4.39 -1.08
CA ALA A 265 -2.56 -3.27 -1.50
C ALA A 265 -1.80 -1.94 -1.47
N THR A 266 -2.22 -1.02 -2.35
CA THR A 266 -1.72 0.35 -2.39
C THR A 266 -2.71 1.28 -1.73
N TYR A 267 -2.22 2.09 -0.79
CA TYR A 267 -2.93 3.23 -0.23
C TYR A 267 -2.41 4.50 -0.91
N SER A 268 -3.26 5.12 -1.70
CA SER A 268 -2.97 6.41 -2.32
C SER A 268 -3.32 7.54 -1.37
N ALA A 269 -2.49 8.56 -1.32
CA ALA A 269 -2.72 9.75 -0.52
C ALA A 269 -2.84 10.99 -1.40
N SER A 270 -3.50 12.01 -0.87
CA SER A 270 -3.59 13.35 -1.48
C SER A 270 -3.17 14.39 -0.45
N LEU A 271 -2.92 15.63 -0.91
CA LEU A 271 -2.65 16.78 -0.03
C LEU A 271 -3.91 17.30 0.67
N SER A 272 -5.07 16.75 0.36
CA SER A 272 -6.36 17.17 0.93
C SER A 272 -7.23 15.92 1.20
N PRO A 273 -6.81 15.04 2.13
CA PRO A 273 -7.67 13.96 2.60
C PRO A 273 -8.94 14.55 3.25
N GLY A 274 -10.06 13.87 3.09
CA GLY A 274 -11.35 14.37 3.58
C GLY A 274 -12.27 13.24 4.02
N ALA A 275 -13.57 13.39 3.77
CA ALA A 275 -14.60 12.44 4.19
C ALA A 275 -14.39 10.99 3.65
N GLU A 276 -13.60 10.82 2.59
CA GLU A 276 -13.25 9.50 2.08
C GLU A 276 -12.42 8.66 3.06
N GLN A 277 -11.78 9.31 4.06
CA GLN A 277 -11.03 8.61 5.11
C GLN A 277 -11.94 7.74 5.98
N VAL A 278 -13.23 8.10 6.12
CA VAL A 278 -14.25 7.26 6.78
C VAL A 278 -14.32 5.87 6.13
N TYR A 279 -14.26 5.80 4.78
CA TYR A 279 -14.32 4.53 4.04
C TYR A 279 -13.00 3.76 4.03
N ARG A 280 -11.92 4.37 4.48
CA ARG A 280 -10.59 3.75 4.54
C ARG A 280 -10.23 3.27 5.94
N TRP A 281 -10.59 4.03 6.97
CA TRP A 281 -10.14 3.82 8.35
C TRP A 281 -11.25 3.83 9.38
N GLY A 282 -12.42 4.42 9.06
CA GLY A 282 -13.52 4.59 10.01
C GLY A 282 -14.16 3.27 10.43
N SER A 283 -14.52 3.18 11.71
CA SER A 283 -15.13 1.99 12.30
C SER A 283 -16.41 1.56 11.60
N VAL A 284 -17.20 2.52 11.10
CA VAL A 284 -18.45 2.24 10.36
C VAL A 284 -18.23 1.52 9.04
N SER A 285 -17.02 1.60 8.47
CA SER A 285 -16.66 0.95 7.21
C SER A 285 -15.99 -0.41 7.40
N ARG A 286 -15.71 -0.81 8.65
CA ARG A 286 -15.01 -2.05 8.94
C ARG A 286 -15.58 -3.25 8.21
N ASP A 287 -16.89 -3.46 8.35
CA ASP A 287 -17.57 -4.64 7.81
C ASP A 287 -18.48 -4.30 6.62
N LEU A 288 -18.35 -3.08 6.07
CA LEU A 288 -19.10 -2.64 4.89
C LEU A 288 -18.38 -3.07 3.62
N PRO A 289 -18.90 -4.05 2.86
CA PRO A 289 -18.25 -4.56 1.65
C PRO A 289 -17.97 -3.47 0.61
N GLY A 290 -16.86 -3.62 -0.12
CA GLY A 290 -16.53 -2.73 -1.23
C GLY A 290 -15.93 -1.38 -0.82
N THR A 291 -15.65 -1.15 0.46
CA THR A 291 -14.90 0.03 0.91
C THR A 291 -13.39 -0.22 0.83
N PHE A 292 -12.60 0.81 1.16
CA PHE A 292 -11.14 0.74 1.18
C PHE A 292 -10.57 0.37 2.55
N ASN A 293 -11.42 -0.01 3.51
CA ASN A 293 -10.98 -0.45 4.84
C ASN A 293 -10.45 -1.89 4.79
N TYR A 294 -9.40 -2.08 4.01
CA TYR A 294 -8.81 -3.40 3.77
C TYR A 294 -8.28 -4.06 5.04
N ALA A 295 -7.74 -3.25 5.95
CA ALA A 295 -7.18 -3.74 7.21
C ALA A 295 -8.26 -4.15 8.24
N GLY A 296 -9.51 -3.69 8.09
CA GLY A 296 -10.53 -3.85 9.13
C GLY A 296 -10.31 -2.92 10.32
N ALA A 297 -9.82 -1.71 10.06
CA ALA A 297 -9.64 -0.70 11.10
C ALA A 297 -10.98 -0.36 11.75
N ALA A 298 -10.98 -0.25 13.08
CA ALA A 298 -12.12 0.16 13.90
C ALA A 298 -11.58 0.68 15.25
N ASP A 299 -10.98 1.84 15.21
CA ASP A 299 -10.35 2.46 16.36
C ASP A 299 -11.03 3.81 16.63
N PRO A 300 -11.56 4.05 17.84
CA PRO A 300 -12.19 5.32 18.19
C PRO A 300 -11.29 6.54 18.04
N ALA A 301 -9.96 6.40 18.21
CA ALA A 301 -9.01 7.48 17.97
C ALA A 301 -8.99 7.88 16.49
N LEU A 302 -9.02 6.90 15.58
CA LEU A 302 -9.11 7.17 14.14
C LEU A 302 -10.43 7.85 13.77
N ASP A 303 -11.56 7.40 14.34
CA ASP A 303 -12.86 8.02 14.09
C ASP A 303 -12.89 9.49 14.54
N THR A 304 -12.29 9.80 15.68
CA THR A 304 -12.16 11.16 16.19
C THR A 304 -11.30 12.01 15.26
N MET A 305 -10.11 11.54 14.87
CA MET A 305 -9.20 12.28 13.99
C MET A 305 -9.79 12.50 12.60
N ILE A 306 -10.54 11.54 12.06
CA ILE A 306 -11.27 11.74 10.79
C ILE A 306 -12.31 12.86 10.94
N GLY A 307 -12.97 12.94 12.10
CA GLY A 307 -13.91 14.02 12.41
C GLY A 307 -13.23 15.39 12.44
N GLU A 308 -12.05 15.49 13.03
CA GLU A 308 -11.25 16.72 13.09
C GLU A 308 -10.78 17.16 11.69
N ILE A 309 -10.27 16.23 10.85
CA ILE A 309 -9.91 16.53 9.46
C ILE A 309 -11.10 17.11 8.69
N VAL A 310 -12.27 16.50 8.80
CA VAL A 310 -13.49 16.94 8.10
C VAL A 310 -14.01 18.27 8.66
N GLY A 311 -13.80 18.52 9.94
CA GLY A 311 -14.21 19.74 10.65
C GLY A 311 -13.27 20.93 10.47
N ALA A 312 -12.04 20.71 10.03
CA ALA A 312 -10.99 21.73 9.89
C ALA A 312 -11.43 22.89 8.98
N ARG A 313 -11.18 24.14 9.43
CA ARG A 313 -11.61 25.34 8.71
C ARG A 313 -10.47 26.16 8.14
N SER A 314 -9.25 25.86 8.52
CA SER A 314 -8.04 26.47 8.00
C SER A 314 -7.08 25.36 7.51
N ARG A 315 -6.06 25.74 6.73
CA ARG A 315 -5.01 24.81 6.34
C ARG A 315 -4.16 24.40 7.54
N GLU A 316 -3.97 25.28 8.48
CA GLU A 316 -3.24 25.04 9.72
C GLU A 316 -3.93 23.96 10.56
N ASP A 317 -5.21 24.14 10.89
CA ASP A 317 -6.02 23.15 11.62
C ASP A 317 -6.03 21.78 10.90
N PHE A 318 -6.04 21.81 9.57
CA PHE A 318 -6.11 20.61 8.74
C PHE A 318 -4.78 19.82 8.73
N VAL A 319 -3.63 20.51 8.87
CA VAL A 319 -2.30 19.89 8.87
C VAL A 319 -1.93 19.37 10.26
N THR A 320 -2.45 20.00 11.32
CA THR A 320 -2.34 19.51 12.71
C THR A 320 -3.07 18.20 12.87
#